data_ff32b5980627e7d8dc3bd7e96a733808
#
_entry.id   ff32b5980627e7d8dc3bd7e96a733808
#
_cell.length_a   1.000
_cell.length_b   1.000
_cell.length_c   1.000
_cell.angle_alpha   90.00
_cell.angle_beta   90.00
_cell.angle_gamma   90.00
#
_symmetry.space_group_name_H-M   'P 1'
#
loop_
_entity.id
_entity.type
_entity.pdbx_description
1 polymer ?
#
loop_
_entity_poly.entity_id
_entity_poly.type
_entity_poly.pdbx_seq_one_letter_code
_entity_poly.pdbx_strand_id
1 'polypeptide(L)'
;MMRMSEEDFDAVINTNLKGCFNMMKHASKIMMKQKSGAIINMSSVIGVAGNIGQVNYAASKAGVIGMTYSVAKELAPRNITCNAIAPGMIATDMTDVLADKMKESILSNIPLKRFGQPEEIAETAVFLAKSKYITGQVIRVDGGMVIG
;
A
#
# COMPACT_ATOMS: atom_id res chain seq x y z
N MET A 1 10.56 -17.88 -5.12
CA MET A 1 10.44 -17.83 -6.59
C MET A 1 10.25 -19.23 -7.18
N MET A 2 11.27 -20.12 -7.21
CA MET A 2 11.23 -21.41 -7.95
C MET A 2 10.13 -22.39 -7.55
N ARG A 3 9.49 -22.26 -6.39
CA ARG A 3 8.39 -23.12 -5.92
C ARG A 3 7.01 -22.45 -6.02
N MET A 4 6.95 -21.21 -6.50
CA MET A 4 5.69 -20.48 -6.70
C MET A 4 5.05 -20.94 -8.00
N SER A 5 3.81 -21.41 -7.96
CA SER A 5 3.06 -21.76 -9.15
C SER A 5 2.50 -20.51 -9.87
N GLU A 6 2.08 -20.67 -11.12
CA GLU A 6 1.40 -19.58 -11.84
C GLU A 6 0.07 -19.27 -11.19
N GLU A 7 -0.64 -20.26 -10.68
CA GLU A 7 -1.90 -20.10 -9.96
C GLU A 7 -1.74 -19.27 -8.69
N ASP A 8 -0.67 -19.53 -7.90
CA ASP A 8 -0.35 -18.75 -6.71
C ASP A 8 -0.02 -17.28 -7.07
N PHE A 9 0.70 -17.09 -8.17
CA PHE A 9 1.01 -15.76 -8.67
C PHE A 9 -0.26 -15.03 -9.10
N ASP A 10 -1.07 -15.64 -9.95
CA ASP A 10 -2.28 -15.07 -10.51
C ASP A 10 -3.33 -14.76 -9.44
N ALA A 11 -3.48 -15.63 -8.45
CA ALA A 11 -4.43 -15.40 -7.34
C ALA A 11 -4.12 -14.09 -6.60
N VAL A 12 -2.84 -13.84 -6.30
CA VAL A 12 -2.41 -12.60 -5.61
C VAL A 12 -2.55 -11.38 -6.53
N ILE A 13 -2.16 -11.49 -7.79
CA ILE A 13 -2.31 -10.40 -8.77
C ILE A 13 -3.79 -10.07 -8.97
N ASN A 14 -4.64 -11.07 -9.15
CA ASN A 14 -6.07 -10.85 -9.36
C ASN A 14 -6.74 -10.19 -8.15
N THR A 15 -6.39 -10.61 -6.94
CA THR A 15 -6.97 -10.05 -5.72
C THR A 15 -6.42 -8.65 -5.45
N ASN A 16 -5.11 -8.50 -5.34
CA ASN A 16 -4.49 -7.27 -4.84
C ASN A 16 -4.41 -6.18 -5.91
N LEU A 17 -3.98 -6.52 -7.12
CA LEU A 17 -3.73 -5.54 -8.18
C LEU A 17 -4.98 -5.27 -9.01
N LYS A 18 -5.57 -6.31 -9.58
CA LYS A 18 -6.78 -6.18 -10.41
C LYS A 18 -7.99 -5.73 -9.59
N GLY A 19 -8.12 -6.20 -8.35
CA GLY A 19 -9.13 -5.71 -7.42
C GLY A 19 -9.02 -4.21 -7.17
N CYS A 20 -7.81 -3.72 -6.88
CA CYS A 20 -7.53 -2.31 -6.70
C CYS A 20 -7.83 -1.50 -7.98
N PHE A 21 -7.42 -1.98 -9.15
CA PHE A 21 -7.76 -1.38 -10.44
C PHE A 21 -9.26 -1.24 -10.63
N ASN A 22 -10.04 -2.28 -10.36
CA ASN A 22 -11.49 -2.26 -10.51
C ASN A 22 -12.13 -1.20 -9.61
N MET A 23 -11.72 -1.12 -8.35
CA MET A 23 -12.22 -0.11 -7.41
C MET A 23 -11.88 1.31 -7.88
N MET A 24 -10.63 1.56 -8.27
CA MET A 24 -10.22 2.87 -8.80
C MET A 24 -11.01 3.24 -10.06
N LYS A 25 -11.21 2.31 -10.99
CA LYS A 25 -11.96 2.54 -12.23
C LYS A 25 -13.40 2.98 -11.96
N HIS A 26 -14.07 2.35 -11.01
CA HIS A 26 -15.45 2.70 -10.66
C HIS A 26 -15.54 4.00 -9.86
N ALA A 27 -14.67 4.19 -8.85
CA ALA A 27 -14.61 5.41 -8.06
C ALA A 27 -14.29 6.64 -8.92
N SER A 28 -13.32 6.51 -9.83
CA SER A 28 -12.93 7.60 -10.75
C SER A 28 -14.09 8.13 -11.58
N LYS A 29 -14.97 7.24 -12.10
CA LYS A 29 -16.14 7.66 -12.87
C LYS A 29 -17.10 8.55 -12.07
N ILE A 30 -17.26 8.27 -10.78
CA ILE A 30 -18.13 9.04 -9.89
C ILE A 30 -17.43 10.36 -9.54
N MET A 31 -16.18 10.30 -9.10
CA MET A 31 -15.40 11.47 -8.67
C MET A 31 -15.18 12.48 -9.80
N MET A 32 -15.01 12.01 -11.05
CA MET A 32 -14.90 12.89 -12.22
C MET A 32 -16.16 13.72 -12.44
N LYS A 33 -17.37 13.17 -12.20
CA LYS A 33 -18.64 13.91 -12.27
C LYS A 33 -18.74 14.91 -11.12
N GLN A 34 -18.30 14.51 -9.93
CA GLN A 34 -18.27 15.36 -8.72
C GLN A 34 -17.23 16.50 -8.81
N LYS A 35 -16.21 16.35 -9.68
CA LYS A 35 -15.04 17.24 -9.78
C LYS A 35 -14.30 17.38 -8.44
N SER A 36 -14.33 16.35 -7.63
CA SER A 36 -13.64 16.26 -6.34
C SER A 36 -13.54 14.82 -5.88
N GLY A 37 -12.51 14.48 -5.15
CA GLY A 37 -12.32 13.17 -4.56
C GLY A 37 -10.90 12.96 -4.05
N ALA A 38 -10.72 11.91 -3.27
CA ALA A 38 -9.42 11.41 -2.84
C ALA A 38 -9.41 9.89 -2.92
N ILE A 39 -8.46 9.35 -3.65
CA ILE A 39 -8.20 7.92 -3.75
C ILE A 39 -6.97 7.62 -2.90
N ILE A 40 -7.08 6.67 -2.00
CA ILE A 40 -5.98 6.24 -1.14
C ILE A 40 -5.84 4.72 -1.31
N ASN A 41 -4.76 4.32 -1.94
CA ASN A 41 -4.47 2.92 -2.21
C ASN A 41 -3.59 2.33 -1.10
N MET A 42 -3.89 1.10 -0.71
CA MET A 42 -3.07 0.37 0.26
C MET A 42 -2.01 -0.47 -0.47
N SER A 43 -0.78 0.04 -0.48
CA SER A 43 0.40 -0.70 -0.94
C SER A 43 1.06 -1.46 0.23
N SER A 44 2.36 -1.54 0.26
CA SER A 44 3.21 -2.11 1.32
C SER A 44 4.65 -1.67 1.11
N VAL A 45 5.45 -1.65 2.16
CA VAL A 45 6.91 -1.55 2.04
C VAL A 45 7.50 -2.68 1.20
N ILE A 46 6.83 -3.83 1.13
CA ILE A 46 7.24 -4.94 0.26
C ILE A 46 7.08 -4.59 -1.22
N GLY A 47 6.11 -3.74 -1.58
CA GLY A 47 5.98 -3.20 -2.94
C GLY A 47 7.07 -2.19 -3.30
N VAL A 48 7.74 -1.61 -2.29
CA VAL A 48 8.84 -0.65 -2.47
C VAL A 48 10.19 -1.36 -2.53
N ALA A 49 10.46 -2.25 -1.56
CA ALA A 49 11.78 -2.85 -1.35
C ALA A 49 11.87 -4.33 -1.76
N GLY A 50 10.73 -4.99 -2.00
CA GLY A 50 10.68 -6.44 -2.19
C GLY A 50 10.84 -7.21 -0.88
N ASN A 51 10.63 -8.52 -0.93
CA ASN A 51 10.95 -9.45 0.15
C ASN A 51 11.14 -10.86 -0.38
N ILE A 52 12.00 -11.63 0.28
CA ILE A 52 12.29 -13.02 -0.08
C ILE A 52 10.99 -13.84 0.05
N GLY A 53 10.71 -14.66 -0.97
CA GLY A 53 9.54 -15.54 -0.99
C GLY A 53 8.20 -14.87 -1.34
N GLN A 54 8.17 -13.56 -1.55
CA GLN A 54 6.94 -12.78 -1.78
C GLN A 54 6.91 -12.07 -3.15
N VAL A 55 7.38 -12.74 -4.21
CA VAL A 55 7.47 -12.13 -5.55
C VAL A 55 6.10 -11.69 -6.08
N ASN A 56 5.07 -12.52 -5.93
CA ASN A 56 3.69 -12.19 -6.31
C ASN A 56 3.13 -11.01 -5.52
N TYR A 57 3.31 -11.02 -4.19
CA TYR A 57 2.87 -9.93 -3.34
C TYR A 57 3.61 -8.62 -3.64
N ALA A 58 4.96 -8.68 -3.76
CA ALA A 58 5.78 -7.53 -4.12
C ALA A 58 5.35 -6.94 -5.47
N ALA A 59 5.17 -7.79 -6.51
CA ALA A 59 4.71 -7.38 -7.81
C ALA A 59 3.33 -6.70 -7.75
N SER A 60 2.38 -7.29 -6.99
CA SER A 60 1.05 -6.72 -6.84
C SER A 60 1.08 -5.34 -6.17
N LYS A 61 1.86 -5.18 -5.09
CA LYS A 61 1.94 -3.92 -4.33
C LYS A 61 2.76 -2.85 -5.05
N ALA A 62 3.80 -3.24 -5.81
CA ALA A 62 4.50 -2.33 -6.73
C ALA A 62 3.58 -1.87 -7.88
N GLY A 63 2.76 -2.77 -8.42
CA GLY A 63 1.76 -2.42 -9.42
C GLY A 63 0.73 -1.40 -8.92
N VAL A 64 0.30 -1.51 -7.64
CA VAL A 64 -0.56 -0.51 -7.00
C VAL A 64 0.11 0.86 -6.95
N ILE A 65 1.42 0.93 -6.68
CA ILE A 65 2.20 2.18 -6.71
C ILE A 65 2.19 2.77 -8.13
N GLY A 66 2.50 1.96 -9.15
CA GLY A 66 2.48 2.41 -10.56
C GLY A 66 1.12 2.93 -11.00
N MET A 67 0.04 2.22 -10.63
CA MET A 67 -1.33 2.70 -10.88
C MET A 67 -1.62 4.01 -10.17
N THR A 68 -1.16 4.18 -8.92
CA THR A 68 -1.34 5.42 -8.16
C THR A 68 -0.74 6.61 -8.88
N TYR A 69 0.48 6.49 -9.41
CA TYR A 69 1.14 7.55 -10.17
C TYR A 69 0.37 7.94 -11.44
N SER A 70 -0.10 6.95 -12.19
CA SER A 70 -0.83 7.15 -13.43
C SER A 70 -2.17 7.84 -13.17
N VAL A 71 -2.96 7.29 -12.24
CA VAL A 71 -4.29 7.81 -11.88
C VAL A 71 -4.20 9.21 -11.27
N ALA A 72 -3.15 9.49 -10.48
CA ALA A 72 -2.91 10.84 -9.95
C ALA A 72 -2.77 11.88 -11.06
N LYS A 73 -2.00 11.57 -12.11
CA LYS A 73 -1.81 12.47 -13.27
C LYS A 73 -3.10 12.62 -14.10
N GLU A 74 -3.83 11.54 -14.31
CA GLU A 74 -5.08 11.54 -15.10
C GLU A 74 -6.19 12.33 -14.43
N LEU A 75 -6.31 12.25 -13.11
CA LEU A 75 -7.45 12.81 -12.37
C LEU A 75 -7.17 14.19 -11.74
N ALA A 76 -5.92 14.62 -11.66
CA ALA A 76 -5.56 15.93 -11.11
C ALA A 76 -6.31 17.12 -11.76
N PRO A 77 -6.54 17.15 -13.10
CA PRO A 77 -7.31 18.24 -13.73
C PRO A 77 -8.78 18.32 -13.28
N ARG A 78 -9.25 17.33 -12.52
CA ARG A 78 -10.60 17.25 -11.95
C ARG A 78 -10.62 17.46 -10.44
N ASN A 79 -9.54 17.97 -9.84
CA ASN A 79 -9.40 18.15 -8.40
C ASN A 79 -9.56 16.86 -7.61
N ILE A 80 -9.09 15.74 -8.17
CA ILE A 80 -9.09 14.43 -7.54
C ILE A 80 -7.64 14.06 -7.24
N THR A 81 -7.35 13.75 -5.98
CA THR A 81 -6.03 13.28 -5.57
C THR A 81 -6.00 11.75 -5.56
N CYS A 82 -4.83 11.19 -5.86
CA CYS A 82 -4.60 9.74 -5.76
C CYS A 82 -3.23 9.50 -5.13
N ASN A 83 -3.22 8.86 -3.96
CA ASN A 83 -2.00 8.57 -3.21
C ASN A 83 -2.00 7.10 -2.75
N ALA A 84 -0.85 6.59 -2.35
CA ALA A 84 -0.73 5.29 -1.72
C ALA A 84 -0.14 5.41 -0.32
N ILE A 85 -0.56 4.53 0.57
CA ILE A 85 0.11 4.26 1.84
C ILE A 85 0.85 2.94 1.69
N ALA A 86 2.09 2.90 2.15
CA ALA A 86 2.90 1.70 2.19
C ALA A 86 3.21 1.35 3.66
N PRO A 87 2.34 0.58 4.33
CA PRO A 87 2.59 0.15 5.70
C PRO A 87 3.81 -0.76 5.79
N GLY A 88 4.53 -0.65 6.91
CA GLY A 88 5.50 -1.66 7.36
C GLY A 88 4.82 -2.79 8.13
N MET A 89 5.41 -3.20 9.23
CA MET A 89 4.84 -4.20 10.13
C MET A 89 3.88 -3.54 11.12
N ILE A 90 2.61 -3.88 11.00
CA ILE A 90 1.51 -3.34 11.82
C ILE A 90 0.99 -4.43 12.75
N ALA A 91 0.75 -4.07 14.02
CA ALA A 91 0.15 -4.95 15.00
C ALA A 91 -1.28 -5.33 14.58
N THR A 92 -1.51 -6.60 14.36
CA THR A 92 -2.79 -7.18 13.95
C THR A 92 -2.85 -8.62 14.47
N ASP A 93 -4.01 -9.24 14.46
CA ASP A 93 -4.17 -10.66 14.83
C ASP A 93 -3.17 -11.57 14.09
N MET A 94 -2.78 -11.20 12.86
CA MET A 94 -1.78 -11.96 12.09
C MET A 94 -0.36 -11.83 12.64
N THR A 95 -0.01 -10.72 13.28
CA THR A 95 1.30 -10.52 13.89
C THR A 95 1.36 -11.08 15.31
N ASP A 96 0.22 -11.19 15.97
CA ASP A 96 0.13 -11.69 17.36
C ASP A 96 0.48 -13.17 17.46
N VAL A 97 0.17 -13.95 16.42
CA VAL A 97 0.47 -15.39 16.36
C VAL A 97 1.92 -15.70 15.95
N LEU A 98 2.74 -14.71 15.66
CA LEU A 98 4.15 -14.91 15.31
C LEU A 98 4.95 -15.38 16.54
N ALA A 99 5.84 -16.34 16.36
CA ALA A 99 6.77 -16.77 17.40
C ALA A 99 7.69 -15.62 17.86
N ASP A 100 8.04 -15.58 19.14
CA ASP A 100 8.82 -14.50 19.75
C ASP A 100 10.13 -14.22 19.01
N LYS A 101 10.88 -15.27 18.63
CA LYS A 101 12.10 -15.14 17.82
C LYS A 101 11.86 -14.44 16.49
N MET A 102 10.73 -14.67 15.86
CA MET A 102 10.38 -14.02 14.60
C MET A 102 10.02 -12.54 14.83
N LYS A 103 9.27 -12.25 15.90
CA LYS A 103 8.97 -10.87 16.32
C LYS A 103 10.26 -10.09 16.59
N GLU A 104 11.19 -10.65 17.35
CA GLU A 104 12.49 -10.04 17.65
C GLU A 104 13.30 -9.76 16.37
N SER A 105 13.35 -10.73 15.45
CA SER A 105 14.03 -10.57 14.16
C SER A 105 13.41 -9.44 13.33
N ILE A 106 12.09 -9.35 13.28
CA ILE A 106 11.41 -8.26 12.58
C ILE A 106 11.69 -6.92 13.24
N LEU A 107 11.56 -6.84 14.57
CA LEU A 107 11.80 -5.62 15.34
C LEU A 107 13.24 -5.13 15.21
N SER A 108 14.20 -6.03 15.04
CA SER A 108 15.61 -5.63 14.84
C SER A 108 15.80 -4.81 13.57
N ASN A 109 14.96 -5.03 12.55
CA ASN A 109 14.98 -4.32 11.26
C ASN A 109 14.12 -3.04 11.24
N ILE A 110 13.40 -2.73 12.31
CA ILE A 110 12.61 -1.52 12.43
C ILE A 110 13.36 -0.52 13.32
N PRO A 111 13.80 0.64 12.82
CA PRO A 111 14.50 1.64 13.63
C PRO A 111 13.73 2.07 14.87
N LEU A 112 12.40 2.25 14.80
CA LEU A 112 11.56 2.60 15.95
C LEU A 112 11.33 1.45 16.93
N LYS A 113 11.86 0.23 16.68
CA LYS A 113 11.84 -0.93 17.58
C LYS A 113 10.46 -1.34 18.10
N ARG A 114 9.41 -1.05 17.35
CA ARG A 114 8.05 -1.48 17.63
C ARG A 114 7.28 -1.72 16.32
N PHE A 115 6.22 -2.48 16.40
CA PHE A 115 5.20 -2.52 15.34
C PHE A 115 4.41 -1.22 15.32
N GLY A 116 3.96 -0.80 14.15
CA GLY A 116 2.99 0.27 14.02
C GLY A 116 1.61 -0.19 14.50
N GLN A 117 0.75 0.77 14.82
CA GLN A 117 -0.64 0.49 15.18
C GLN A 117 -1.56 0.76 13.98
N PRO A 118 -2.69 0.05 13.85
CA PRO A 118 -3.67 0.31 12.78
C PRO A 118 -4.12 1.78 12.73
N GLU A 119 -4.21 2.43 13.89
CA GLU A 119 -4.58 3.83 14.03
C GLU A 119 -3.60 4.76 13.31
N GLU A 120 -2.30 4.46 13.31
CA GLU A 120 -1.27 5.26 12.63
C GLU A 120 -1.47 5.23 11.10
N ILE A 121 -1.96 4.10 10.57
CA ILE A 121 -2.34 3.99 9.16
C ILE A 121 -3.62 4.78 8.88
N ALA A 122 -4.62 4.66 9.77
CA ALA A 122 -5.89 5.36 9.64
C ALA A 122 -5.71 6.89 9.69
N GLU A 123 -4.88 7.40 10.59
CA GLU A 123 -4.54 8.83 10.69
C GLU A 123 -3.89 9.33 9.40
N THR A 124 -2.96 8.55 8.83
CA THR A 124 -2.34 8.87 7.55
C THR A 124 -3.37 8.90 6.42
N ALA A 125 -4.31 7.96 6.40
CA ALA A 125 -5.37 7.94 5.40
C ALA A 125 -6.29 9.17 5.52
N VAL A 126 -6.68 9.54 6.73
CA VAL A 126 -7.49 10.74 7.00
C VAL A 126 -6.74 12.01 6.59
N PHE A 127 -5.45 12.10 6.91
CA PHE A 127 -4.59 13.21 6.49
C PHE A 127 -4.57 13.35 4.96
N LEU A 128 -4.31 12.27 4.24
CA LEU A 128 -4.28 12.27 2.77
C LEU A 128 -5.65 12.59 2.17
N ALA A 129 -6.74 12.10 2.75
CA ALA A 129 -8.10 12.39 2.28
C ALA A 129 -8.46 13.89 2.38
N LYS A 130 -7.93 14.58 3.38
CA LYS A 130 -8.14 16.02 3.59
C LYS A 130 -7.17 16.89 2.78
N SER A 131 -6.03 16.37 2.39
CA SER A 131 -4.96 17.11 1.70
C SER A 131 -5.32 17.34 0.23
N LYS A 132 -5.40 18.61 -0.18
CA LYS A 132 -5.82 19.00 -1.54
C LYS A 132 -4.66 19.19 -2.51
N TYR A 133 -3.42 19.25 -1.99
CA TYR A 133 -2.22 19.52 -2.79
C TYR A 133 -1.20 18.36 -2.77
N ILE A 134 -1.59 17.22 -2.16
CA ILE A 134 -0.79 15.98 -2.14
C ILE A 134 -1.43 14.99 -3.09
N THR A 135 -0.75 14.65 -4.18
CA THR A 135 -1.19 13.64 -5.14
C THR A 135 0.02 12.96 -5.78
N GLY A 136 -0.14 11.69 -6.14
CA GLY A 136 0.94 10.88 -6.71
C GLY A 136 2.03 10.55 -5.69
N GLN A 137 1.72 10.49 -4.40
CA GLN A 137 2.70 10.16 -3.37
C GLN A 137 2.50 8.74 -2.82
N VAL A 138 3.61 8.15 -2.38
CA VAL A 138 3.63 6.90 -1.62
C VAL A 138 4.16 7.21 -0.24
N ILE A 139 3.27 7.21 0.75
CA ILE A 139 3.65 7.51 2.13
C ILE A 139 3.95 6.19 2.84
N ARG A 140 5.20 6.02 3.24
CA ARG A 140 5.61 4.88 4.07
C ARG A 140 5.26 5.16 5.53
N VAL A 141 4.58 4.21 6.16
CA VAL A 141 4.26 4.23 7.60
C VAL A 141 4.81 2.94 8.18
N ASP A 142 6.10 2.93 8.45
CA ASP A 142 6.89 1.71 8.62
C ASP A 142 7.93 1.75 9.74
N GLY A 143 7.94 2.81 10.54
CA GLY A 143 8.92 2.97 11.63
C GLY A 143 10.37 3.10 11.15
N GLY A 144 10.58 3.49 9.89
CA GLY A 144 11.90 3.62 9.27
C GLY A 144 12.45 2.31 8.69
N MET A 145 11.61 1.29 8.51
CA MET A 145 12.01 -0.01 7.98
C MET A 145 12.61 0.09 6.57
N VAL A 146 12.10 1.01 5.76
CA VAL A 146 12.60 1.30 4.41
C VAL A 146 12.88 2.79 4.30
N ILE A 147 14.16 3.16 4.22
CA ILE A 147 14.64 4.55 4.07
C ILE A 147 15.27 4.70 2.68
N GLY A 148 14.93 5.75 1.95
CA GLY A 148 15.45 6.03 0.61
C GLY A 148 14.37 6.19 -0.43
#